data_161e52272830696c650647d336cc6018
#
_entry.id   161e52272830696c650647d336cc6018
#
_cell.length_a   1.000
_cell.length_b   1.000
_cell.length_c   1.000
_cell.angle_alpha   90.00
_cell.angle_beta   90.00
_cell.angle_gamma   90.00
#
_symmetry.space_group_name_H-M   'P 1'
#
loop_
_entity.id
_entity.type
_entity.pdbx_description
1 polymer ?
#
loop_
_entity_poly.entity_id
_entity_poly.type
_entity_poly.pdbx_seq_one_letter_code
_entity_poly.pdbx_strand_id
1 'polypeptide(L)'
;MNKILIVFCALCTFQFSIMAQSFRTTSAIYNVKNFGAKGNGTVMDTKSINKAITAAATEGGGTVYFPAGNYLSGSIRLKSNITLCLDAGATLIAAPGENADEYDVPENKIDNMYEDFGHRHWHNSLIWGENLHDISIIGSGMIWGKGLERSNKGEDDKRPNKSISLYLCRNVIIRDISMLHAGWFGILATGVDNLTIDNVKMDTNRDGMDIDCCQNVRVSNCSINSPNDDGICLKSSYGLGFARATENVTITNCQVSGFEEGSFLDGTYKRNDSRRPTGRIKMGTESNGGFKNIAISNCVFEYCSGLALETVDGAQLEDVTINNITMRDIVNAPIFLRLGARMRGPEGTPVGMLRRVIISNIVAYNVDGKAGAIISGIPGNDIEDISLHDINIYFKGGGTKEQASIEVPGLENGYPEPGRFGVTPAYGFFVRHVDGISFDNIHLGLMSNDDRPSFVLDSVKNASFRFVNTPVRQGLENLYLKNTENVKIFQSFGSEDTTVKKVSFVKM
;
A
#
# COMPACT_ATOMS: atom_id res chain seq x y z
N MET A 1 96.86 5.01 15.93
CA MET A 1 96.12 4.65 17.17
C MET A 1 94.66 5.00 16.97
N ASN A 2 93.90 4.06 16.45
CA ASN A 2 92.44 4.22 16.17
C ASN A 2 91.67 3.46 17.21
N LYS A 3 90.82 4.16 17.94
CA LYS A 3 89.86 3.55 18.86
C LYS A 3 88.58 3.28 18.10
N ILE A 4 88.24 2.04 17.95
CA ILE A 4 86.97 1.60 17.40
C ILE A 4 85.97 1.62 18.54
N LEU A 5 84.88 2.41 18.34
CA LEU A 5 83.72 2.47 19.22
C LEU A 5 82.69 1.44 18.75
N ILE A 6 82.42 0.38 19.55
CA ILE A 6 81.39 -0.58 19.28
C ILE A 6 80.12 -0.06 19.93
N VAL A 7 79.11 0.24 19.07
CA VAL A 7 77.76 0.56 19.51
C VAL A 7 76.94 -0.73 19.53
N PHE A 8 76.49 -1.13 20.70
CA PHE A 8 75.51 -2.22 20.91
C PHE A 8 74.13 -1.70 20.60
N CYS A 9 73.56 -2.15 19.49
CA CYS A 9 72.13 -1.97 19.22
C CYS A 9 71.37 -3.09 19.94
N ALA A 10 70.66 -2.73 21.02
CA ALA A 10 69.66 -3.63 21.62
C ALA A 10 68.40 -3.64 20.77
N LEU A 11 68.14 -4.73 20.08
CA LEU A 11 66.87 -5.03 19.43
C LEU A 11 65.82 -5.36 20.51
N CYS A 12 64.96 -4.42 20.84
CA CYS A 12 63.70 -4.70 21.52
C CYS A 12 62.73 -5.34 20.52
N THR A 13 62.58 -6.63 20.56
CA THR A 13 61.50 -7.35 19.88
C THR A 13 60.21 -7.11 20.65
N PHE A 14 59.40 -6.17 20.19
CA PHE A 14 58.00 -6.05 20.59
C PHE A 14 57.22 -7.16 19.90
N GLN A 15 56.90 -8.22 20.64
CA GLN A 15 55.91 -9.22 20.22
C GLN A 15 54.53 -8.57 20.31
N PHE A 16 54.03 -8.06 19.20
CA PHE A 16 52.59 -7.84 19.03
C PHE A 16 51.89 -9.17 18.94
N SER A 17 51.28 -9.60 20.04
CA SER A 17 50.29 -10.67 20.00
C SER A 17 49.06 -10.10 19.28
N ILE A 18 48.97 -10.31 17.97
CA ILE A 18 47.77 -10.11 17.20
C ILE A 18 46.82 -11.22 17.65
N MET A 19 45.89 -10.92 18.57
CA MET A 19 44.70 -11.72 18.74
C MET A 19 43.90 -11.61 17.43
N ALA A 20 44.15 -12.54 16.53
CA ALA A 20 43.26 -12.80 15.42
C ALA A 20 41.95 -13.29 16.02
N GLN A 21 41.02 -12.40 16.28
CA GLN A 21 39.62 -12.76 16.36
C GLN A 21 39.30 -13.41 15.02
N SER A 22 39.19 -14.74 15.03
CA SER A 22 38.67 -15.46 13.89
C SER A 22 37.24 -14.96 13.68
N PHE A 23 37.06 -14.04 12.74
CA PHE A 23 35.73 -13.79 12.17
C PHE A 23 35.28 -15.14 11.63
N ARG A 24 34.39 -15.83 12.34
CA ARG A 24 33.68 -16.95 11.80
C ARG A 24 32.81 -16.42 10.67
N THR A 25 33.30 -16.51 9.45
CA THR A 25 32.62 -16.07 8.20
C THR A 25 31.55 -17.07 7.75
N THR A 26 31.21 -18.06 8.53
CA THR A 26 30.06 -18.94 8.27
C THR A 26 28.89 -18.43 9.07
N SER A 27 27.93 -17.80 8.39
CA SER A 27 26.62 -17.51 8.96
C SER A 27 26.07 -18.78 9.60
N ALA A 28 25.87 -18.77 10.91
CA ALA A 28 25.39 -19.94 11.62
C ALA A 28 23.96 -20.27 11.19
N ILE A 29 23.72 -21.51 10.74
CA ILE A 29 22.40 -21.98 10.29
C ILE A 29 21.79 -22.82 11.42
N TYR A 30 20.61 -22.37 11.88
CA TYR A 30 19.84 -23.03 12.92
C TYR A 30 18.63 -23.73 12.29
N ASN A 31 18.79 -24.97 11.86
CA ASN A 31 17.71 -25.75 11.28
C ASN A 31 16.68 -26.08 12.36
N VAL A 32 15.42 -25.65 12.18
CA VAL A 32 14.33 -25.82 13.16
C VAL A 32 14.10 -27.28 13.54
N LYS A 33 14.38 -28.23 12.64
CA LYS A 33 14.26 -29.68 12.93
C LYS A 33 15.27 -30.15 13.99
N ASN A 34 16.45 -29.52 14.05
CA ASN A 34 17.45 -29.81 15.09
C ASN A 34 17.02 -29.34 16.48
N PHE A 35 16.01 -28.47 16.56
CA PHE A 35 15.41 -27.98 17.80
C PHE A 35 14.10 -28.69 18.15
N GLY A 36 13.70 -29.69 17.35
CA GLY A 36 12.56 -30.57 17.62
C GLY A 36 11.34 -30.36 16.73
N ALA A 37 11.38 -29.40 15.81
CA ALA A 37 10.28 -29.17 14.87
C ALA A 37 10.05 -30.40 13.98
N LYS A 38 8.80 -30.83 13.82
CA LYS A 38 8.43 -32.01 13.04
C LYS A 38 8.21 -31.66 11.56
N GLY A 39 7.62 -30.52 11.28
CA GLY A 39 7.32 -30.09 9.92
C GLY A 39 6.37 -31.05 9.19
N ASN A 40 5.41 -31.64 9.91
CA ASN A 40 4.46 -32.63 9.37
C ASN A 40 3.01 -32.08 9.24
N GLY A 41 2.79 -30.81 9.60
CA GLY A 41 1.48 -30.13 9.49
C GLY A 41 0.45 -30.50 10.55
N THR A 42 0.78 -31.37 11.51
CA THR A 42 -0.15 -31.86 12.54
C THR A 42 0.33 -31.60 13.97
N VAL A 43 1.63 -31.57 14.19
CA VAL A 43 2.24 -31.30 15.50
C VAL A 43 2.58 -29.81 15.56
N MET A 44 2.31 -29.18 16.71
CA MET A 44 2.70 -27.78 16.95
C MET A 44 4.21 -27.64 17.04
N ASP A 45 4.78 -26.85 16.15
CA ASP A 45 6.22 -26.60 16.04
C ASP A 45 6.64 -25.26 16.69
N THR A 46 5.68 -24.47 17.22
CA THR A 46 5.89 -23.11 17.80
C THR A 46 7.08 -23.07 18.76
N LYS A 47 7.12 -23.98 19.74
CA LYS A 47 8.17 -24.01 20.76
C LYS A 47 9.55 -24.31 20.17
N SER A 48 9.60 -25.22 19.20
CA SER A 48 10.83 -25.62 18.52
C SER A 48 11.39 -24.48 17.66
N ILE A 49 10.51 -23.80 16.92
CA ILE A 49 10.86 -22.63 16.10
C ILE A 49 11.40 -21.50 16.98
N ASN A 50 10.68 -21.11 18.03
CA ASN A 50 11.11 -20.06 18.94
C ASN A 50 12.42 -20.42 19.70
N LYS A 51 12.66 -21.71 19.98
CA LYS A 51 13.92 -22.19 20.54
C LYS A 51 15.09 -22.00 19.56
N ALA A 52 14.89 -22.29 18.27
CA ALA A 52 15.89 -22.03 17.23
C ALA A 52 16.25 -20.56 17.10
N ILE A 53 15.22 -19.69 17.09
CA ILE A 53 15.39 -18.22 17.07
C ILE A 53 16.16 -17.73 18.30
N THR A 54 15.82 -18.25 19.47
CA THR A 54 16.50 -17.87 20.72
C THR A 54 17.96 -18.30 20.70
N ALA A 55 18.27 -19.51 20.23
CA ALA A 55 19.63 -20.01 20.12
C ALA A 55 20.45 -19.11 19.14
N ALA A 56 19.91 -18.83 17.99
CA ALA A 56 20.55 -17.92 17.02
C ALA A 56 20.83 -16.55 17.62
N ALA A 57 19.84 -15.94 18.30
CA ALA A 57 19.99 -14.63 18.92
C ALA A 57 21.03 -14.62 20.06
N THR A 58 21.15 -15.70 20.83
CA THR A 58 22.17 -15.84 21.91
C THR A 58 23.58 -15.83 21.36
N GLU A 59 23.79 -16.37 20.16
CA GLU A 59 25.08 -16.37 19.45
C GLU A 59 25.32 -15.09 18.62
N GLY A 60 24.46 -14.07 18.78
CA GLY A 60 24.59 -12.76 18.11
C GLY A 60 23.84 -12.63 16.79
N GLY A 61 23.11 -13.66 16.36
CA GLY A 61 22.31 -13.66 15.15
C GLY A 61 22.55 -14.89 14.26
N GLY A 62 21.85 -14.97 13.14
CA GLY A 62 22.01 -16.04 12.17
C GLY A 62 20.74 -16.39 11.40
N THR A 63 20.84 -17.45 10.61
CA THR A 63 19.73 -17.92 9.78
C THR A 63 18.99 -19.06 10.48
N VAL A 64 17.72 -18.84 10.80
CA VAL A 64 16.78 -19.87 11.24
C VAL A 64 16.16 -20.50 9.99
N TYR A 65 16.52 -21.73 9.71
CA TYR A 65 16.25 -22.40 8.46
C TYR A 65 15.14 -23.43 8.60
N PHE A 66 14.16 -23.31 7.70
CA PHE A 66 13.03 -24.22 7.55
C PHE A 66 13.22 -25.07 6.28
N PRO A 67 13.73 -26.30 6.36
CA PRO A 67 13.76 -27.19 5.20
C PRO A 67 12.33 -27.59 4.78
N ALA A 68 12.20 -28.24 3.63
CA ALA A 68 10.91 -28.73 3.13
C ALA A 68 10.10 -29.45 4.22
N GLY A 69 8.84 -29.08 4.37
CA GLY A 69 7.91 -29.58 5.40
C GLY A 69 6.80 -28.58 5.71
N ASN A 70 5.79 -29.05 6.46
CA ASN A 70 4.63 -28.27 6.88
C ASN A 70 4.72 -27.96 8.38
N TYR A 71 5.03 -26.73 8.74
CA TYR A 71 5.28 -26.30 10.12
C TYR A 71 4.03 -25.61 10.69
N LEU A 72 3.26 -26.34 11.52
CA LEU A 72 2.10 -25.79 12.20
C LEU A 72 2.54 -24.95 13.40
N SER A 73 2.16 -23.67 13.45
CA SER A 73 2.66 -22.76 14.48
C SER A 73 1.63 -21.73 14.93
N GLY A 74 1.69 -21.38 16.20
CA GLY A 74 1.21 -20.10 16.74
C GLY A 74 2.29 -19.02 16.61
N SER A 75 2.36 -18.09 17.59
CA SER A 75 3.24 -16.92 17.49
C SER A 75 4.73 -17.25 17.45
N ILE A 76 5.38 -16.83 16.38
CA ILE A 76 6.82 -16.81 16.18
C ILE A 76 7.33 -15.43 16.55
N ARG A 77 8.19 -15.36 17.57
CA ARG A 77 8.72 -14.12 18.13
C ARG A 77 10.08 -13.83 17.54
N LEU A 78 10.15 -12.83 16.67
CA LEU A 78 11.42 -12.41 16.06
C LEU A 78 12.39 -11.83 17.09
N LYS A 79 13.65 -11.78 16.71
CA LYS A 79 14.72 -11.10 17.44
C LYS A 79 15.63 -10.36 16.45
N SER A 80 16.39 -9.38 16.94
CA SER A 80 17.35 -8.66 16.09
C SER A 80 18.44 -9.59 15.54
N ASN A 81 18.96 -9.26 14.36
CA ASN A 81 20.00 -10.00 13.63
C ASN A 81 19.57 -11.41 13.18
N ILE A 82 18.27 -11.64 12.96
CA ILE A 82 17.73 -12.94 12.57
C ILE A 82 17.21 -12.92 11.15
N THR A 83 17.58 -13.92 10.38
CA THR A 83 16.96 -14.28 9.11
C THR A 83 16.08 -15.52 9.31
N LEU A 84 14.76 -15.43 9.06
CA LEU A 84 13.92 -16.60 8.84
C LEU A 84 14.02 -16.98 7.36
N CYS A 85 14.49 -18.18 7.07
CA CYS A 85 14.65 -18.70 5.71
C CYS A 85 13.72 -19.89 5.49
N LEU A 86 12.64 -19.69 4.72
CA LEU A 86 11.72 -20.75 4.30
C LEU A 86 12.19 -21.30 2.95
N ASP A 87 12.75 -22.50 2.95
CA ASP A 87 13.25 -23.13 1.73
C ASP A 87 12.12 -23.61 0.80
N ALA A 88 12.47 -23.97 -0.43
CA ALA A 88 11.53 -24.59 -1.36
C ALA A 88 10.82 -25.79 -0.73
N GLY A 89 9.47 -25.79 -0.79
CA GLY A 89 8.66 -26.83 -0.14
C GLY A 89 8.47 -26.68 1.37
N ALA A 90 8.98 -25.62 1.99
CA ALA A 90 8.63 -25.28 3.36
C ALA A 90 7.32 -24.48 3.38
N THR A 91 6.37 -24.91 4.21
CA THR A 91 5.13 -24.17 4.46
C THR A 91 4.99 -23.90 5.96
N LEU A 92 4.96 -22.64 6.34
CA LEU A 92 4.61 -22.23 7.70
C LEU A 92 3.10 -22.04 7.77
N ILE A 93 2.41 -22.82 8.57
CA ILE A 93 0.96 -22.87 8.67
C ILE A 93 0.51 -22.23 9.99
N ALA A 94 -0.32 -21.22 9.91
CA ALA A 94 -0.96 -20.64 11.07
C ALA A 94 -1.92 -21.66 11.70
N ALA A 95 -1.78 -21.91 12.99
CA ALA A 95 -2.61 -22.84 13.72
C ALA A 95 -4.06 -22.35 13.81
N PRO A 96 -5.08 -23.24 13.74
CA PRO A 96 -6.48 -22.85 13.83
C PRO A 96 -6.85 -22.37 15.24
N GLY A 97 -8.01 -21.68 15.35
CA GLY A 97 -8.50 -21.04 16.57
C GLY A 97 -8.65 -21.96 17.79
N GLU A 98 -8.77 -23.27 17.62
CA GLU A 98 -8.73 -24.27 18.72
C GLU A 98 -7.37 -24.33 19.42
N ASN A 99 -6.32 -23.79 18.78
CA ASN A 99 -4.98 -23.63 19.34
C ASN A 99 -4.68 -22.16 19.66
N ALA A 100 -5.69 -21.39 20.04
CA ALA A 100 -5.53 -19.96 20.34
C ALA A 100 -4.49 -19.68 21.44
N ASP A 101 -4.33 -20.58 22.41
CA ASP A 101 -3.33 -20.46 23.48
C ASP A 101 -1.86 -20.54 22.98
N GLU A 102 -1.63 -20.94 21.74
CA GLU A 102 -0.31 -20.91 21.10
C GLU A 102 0.04 -19.52 20.52
N TYR A 103 -0.90 -18.60 20.49
CA TYR A 103 -0.66 -17.22 20.06
C TYR A 103 -0.47 -16.30 21.24
N ASP A 104 0.34 -15.27 21.02
CA ASP A 104 0.49 -14.20 22.00
C ASP A 104 -0.77 -13.33 22.03
N VAL A 105 -1.10 -12.86 23.23
CA VAL A 105 -2.23 -11.94 23.41
C VAL A 105 -1.87 -10.55 22.87
N PRO A 106 -2.84 -9.79 22.38
CA PRO A 106 -2.62 -8.39 22.03
C PRO A 106 -2.07 -7.60 23.22
N GLU A 107 -1.08 -6.78 22.96
CA GLU A 107 -0.55 -5.85 23.95
C GLU A 107 -1.53 -4.70 24.25
N ASN A 108 -1.53 -4.20 25.47
CA ASN A 108 -2.36 -3.07 25.91
C ASN A 108 -1.58 -1.73 25.94
N LYS A 109 -0.68 -1.51 25.00
CA LYS A 109 0.22 -0.33 25.06
C LYS A 109 -0.43 0.98 24.67
N ILE A 110 -1.42 0.92 23.77
CA ILE A 110 -2.03 2.12 23.19
C ILE A 110 -3.54 1.98 23.35
N ASP A 111 -4.11 2.72 24.27
CA ASP A 111 -5.54 2.96 24.33
C ASP A 111 -5.88 4.05 23.30
N ASN A 112 -5.85 3.65 22.04
CA ASN A 112 -6.00 4.53 20.90
C ASN A 112 -7.40 4.42 20.31
N MET A 113 -8.25 5.38 20.65
CA MET A 113 -9.62 5.49 20.16
C MET A 113 -9.72 5.89 18.67
N TYR A 114 -8.59 6.24 18.03
CA TYR A 114 -8.59 6.70 16.63
C TYR A 114 -8.39 5.58 15.62
N GLU A 115 -7.93 4.41 16.07
CA GLU A 115 -7.58 3.27 15.22
C GLU A 115 -8.58 2.13 15.38
N ASP A 116 -8.74 1.33 14.36
CA ASP A 116 -9.38 0.03 14.47
C ASP A 116 -8.47 -0.93 15.24
N PHE A 117 -9.04 -1.86 16.00
CA PHE A 117 -8.28 -2.77 16.88
C PHE A 117 -7.14 -3.48 16.12
N GLY A 118 -7.38 -3.93 14.90
CA GLY A 118 -6.39 -4.62 14.08
C GLY A 118 -5.14 -3.81 13.76
N HIS A 119 -5.24 -2.47 13.69
CA HIS A 119 -4.12 -1.57 13.36
C HIS A 119 -3.31 -1.11 14.57
N ARG A 120 -3.72 -1.45 15.78
CA ARG A 120 -3.09 -1.00 17.02
C ARG A 120 -2.53 -2.12 17.90
N HIS A 121 -2.56 -3.35 17.40
CA HIS A 121 -2.02 -4.52 18.08
C HIS A 121 -1.19 -5.35 17.13
N TRP A 122 -0.04 -5.84 17.60
CA TRP A 122 0.94 -6.52 16.77
C TRP A 122 1.26 -7.94 17.23
N HIS A 123 1.17 -8.25 18.54
CA HIS A 123 1.58 -9.55 19.09
C HIS A 123 0.63 -10.70 18.72
N ASN A 124 -0.67 -10.43 18.50
CA ASN A 124 -1.65 -11.43 18.08
C ASN A 124 -1.46 -11.84 16.61
N SER A 125 -0.30 -12.32 16.26
CA SER A 125 0.14 -12.59 14.88
C SER A 125 0.89 -13.91 14.79
N LEU A 126 0.96 -14.47 13.56
CA LEU A 126 1.77 -15.67 13.33
C LEU A 126 3.27 -15.37 13.44
N ILE A 127 3.74 -14.27 12.88
CA ILE A 127 5.12 -13.80 13.02
C ILE A 127 5.06 -12.36 13.49
N TRP A 128 5.76 -12.04 14.58
CA TRP A 128 5.82 -10.66 15.02
C TRP A 128 7.20 -10.25 15.56
N GLY A 129 7.45 -8.95 15.50
CA GLY A 129 8.65 -8.30 16.02
C GLY A 129 8.39 -6.88 16.48
N GLU A 130 8.96 -6.51 17.62
CA GLU A 130 8.82 -5.19 18.21
C GLU A 130 10.17 -4.64 18.64
N ASN A 131 10.48 -3.36 18.27
CA ASN A 131 11.72 -2.68 18.60
C ASN A 131 12.99 -3.44 18.17
N LEU A 132 12.95 -4.11 17.02
CA LEU A 132 14.02 -4.96 16.51
C LEU A 132 14.74 -4.31 15.33
N HIS A 133 15.91 -4.88 15.00
CA HIS A 133 16.69 -4.41 13.86
C HIS A 133 17.40 -5.56 13.13
N ASP A 134 17.73 -5.33 11.85
CA ASP A 134 18.46 -6.26 11.00
C ASP A 134 17.76 -7.63 10.91
N ILE A 135 16.49 -7.59 10.45
CA ILE A 135 15.63 -8.77 10.36
C ILE A 135 15.39 -9.10 8.89
N SER A 136 15.37 -10.39 8.57
CA SER A 136 14.95 -10.85 7.24
C SER A 136 13.96 -12.01 7.33
N ILE A 137 12.93 -12.01 6.47
CA ILE A 137 12.03 -13.14 6.20
C ILE A 137 12.15 -13.43 4.71
N ILE A 138 12.77 -14.54 4.35
CA ILE A 138 13.18 -14.80 2.96
C ILE A 138 12.97 -16.26 2.56
N GLY A 139 13.11 -16.52 1.28
CA GLY A 139 13.14 -17.87 0.71
C GLY A 139 11.92 -18.17 -0.16
N SER A 140 11.94 -19.26 -0.90
CA SER A 140 10.89 -19.66 -1.85
C SER A 140 9.78 -20.52 -1.24
N GLY A 141 9.69 -20.55 0.10
CA GLY A 141 8.61 -21.23 0.82
C GLY A 141 7.34 -20.41 0.92
N MET A 142 6.37 -20.93 1.66
CA MET A 142 5.04 -20.34 1.80
C MET A 142 4.67 -20.07 3.26
N ILE A 143 4.01 -18.96 3.50
CA ILE A 143 3.25 -18.68 4.72
C ILE A 143 1.77 -18.89 4.42
N TRP A 144 1.15 -19.84 5.11
CA TRP A 144 -0.28 -20.12 4.96
C TRP A 144 -1.04 -19.74 6.24
N GLY A 145 -1.74 -18.62 6.17
CA GLY A 145 -2.51 -18.07 7.29
C GLY A 145 -3.86 -18.77 7.53
N LYS A 146 -3.92 -20.08 7.31
CA LYS A 146 -5.13 -20.94 7.37
C LYS A 146 -5.97 -20.72 8.62
N GLY A 147 -5.33 -20.53 9.77
CA GLY A 147 -5.99 -20.37 11.08
C GLY A 147 -6.20 -18.93 11.52
N LEU A 148 -5.78 -17.95 10.71
CA LEU A 148 -5.91 -16.53 11.05
C LEU A 148 -7.34 -16.02 10.79
N GLU A 149 -7.81 -15.12 11.67
CA GLU A 149 -9.09 -14.45 11.54
C GLU A 149 -9.06 -13.44 10.38
N ARG A 150 -10.19 -13.32 9.65
CA ARG A 150 -10.30 -12.47 8.46
C ARG A 150 -11.42 -11.45 8.55
N SER A 151 -12.13 -11.41 9.68
CA SER A 151 -13.27 -10.52 9.86
C SER A 151 -13.09 -9.66 11.10
N ASN A 152 -13.87 -8.57 11.16
CA ASN A 152 -13.93 -7.69 12.32
C ASN A 152 -14.42 -8.39 13.61
N LYS A 153 -14.96 -9.60 13.51
CA LYS A 153 -15.45 -10.36 14.67
C LYS A 153 -14.33 -10.74 15.65
N GLY A 154 -13.07 -10.69 15.20
CA GLY A 154 -11.91 -10.96 16.05
C GLY A 154 -11.36 -9.74 16.78
N GLU A 155 -11.89 -8.53 16.57
CA GLU A 155 -11.38 -7.33 17.21
C GLU A 155 -11.49 -7.37 18.73
N ASP A 156 -12.63 -7.83 19.22
CA ASP A 156 -12.91 -7.89 20.66
C ASP A 156 -12.42 -9.19 21.33
N ASP A 157 -12.19 -10.26 20.57
CA ASP A 157 -11.88 -11.60 21.12
C ASP A 157 -10.40 -11.97 21.08
N LYS A 158 -9.54 -11.05 20.68
CA LYS A 158 -8.07 -11.20 20.70
C LYS A 158 -7.51 -12.27 19.78
N ARG A 159 -8.26 -12.74 18.78
CA ARG A 159 -7.78 -13.75 17.85
C ARG A 159 -6.62 -13.26 16.99
N PRO A 160 -5.71 -14.17 16.60
CA PRO A 160 -4.64 -13.83 15.69
C PRO A 160 -5.22 -13.53 14.31
N ASN A 161 -4.82 -12.40 13.73
CA ASN A 161 -5.36 -11.93 12.47
C ASN A 161 -4.31 -11.38 11.48
N LYS A 162 -3.02 -11.62 11.75
CA LYS A 162 -1.94 -11.13 10.91
C LYS A 162 -0.93 -12.23 10.62
N SER A 163 -0.47 -12.32 9.37
CA SER A 163 0.64 -13.23 9.04
C SER A 163 1.98 -12.69 9.53
N ILE A 164 2.30 -11.45 9.21
CA ILE A 164 3.53 -10.77 9.66
C ILE A 164 3.15 -9.42 10.26
N SER A 165 3.64 -9.15 11.45
CA SER A 165 3.40 -7.90 12.16
C SER A 165 4.69 -7.34 12.75
N LEU A 166 5.05 -6.11 12.38
CA LEU A 166 6.28 -5.45 12.81
C LEU A 166 5.96 -4.06 13.40
N TYR A 167 6.51 -3.80 14.58
CA TYR A 167 6.30 -2.53 15.27
C TYR A 167 7.64 -1.91 15.67
N LEU A 168 7.89 -0.65 15.24
CA LEU A 168 9.12 0.10 15.54
C LEU A 168 10.42 -0.68 15.21
N CYS A 169 10.43 -1.38 14.08
CA CYS A 169 11.62 -2.11 13.62
C CYS A 169 12.42 -1.29 12.61
N ARG A 170 13.65 -1.70 12.31
CA ARG A 170 14.47 -1.09 11.27
C ARG A 170 15.37 -2.08 10.54
N ASN A 171 15.78 -1.74 9.32
CA ASN A 171 16.60 -2.60 8.44
C ASN A 171 15.93 -3.96 8.22
N VAL A 172 14.73 -3.93 7.65
CA VAL A 172 13.90 -5.13 7.46
C VAL A 172 13.85 -5.52 5.99
N ILE A 173 14.00 -6.82 5.72
CA ILE A 173 13.86 -7.41 4.37
C ILE A 173 12.83 -8.53 4.43
N ILE A 174 11.79 -8.43 3.57
CA ILE A 174 10.81 -9.51 3.33
C ILE A 174 10.84 -9.80 1.85
N ARG A 175 11.27 -11.01 1.44
CA ARG A 175 11.40 -11.28 0.01
C ARG A 175 11.25 -12.74 -0.38
N ASP A 176 10.87 -12.94 -1.65
CA ASP A 176 10.82 -14.21 -2.38
C ASP A 176 9.76 -15.21 -1.86
N ILE A 177 9.07 -14.93 -0.76
CA ILE A 177 8.06 -15.78 -0.15
C ILE A 177 6.71 -15.68 -0.89
N SER A 178 5.93 -16.78 -0.79
CA SER A 178 4.52 -16.78 -1.13
C SER A 178 3.67 -16.72 0.14
N MET A 179 2.51 -16.05 0.07
CA MET A 179 1.57 -15.96 1.19
C MET A 179 0.15 -16.32 0.73
N LEU A 180 -0.50 -17.24 1.41
CA LEU A 180 -1.85 -17.69 1.12
C LEU A 180 -2.76 -17.50 2.33
N HIS A 181 -3.97 -16.94 2.13
CA HIS A 181 -4.95 -16.71 3.21
C HIS A 181 -4.33 -15.95 4.40
N ALA A 182 -3.75 -14.82 4.15
CA ALA A 182 -2.83 -14.16 5.09
C ALA A 182 -3.51 -13.53 6.34
N GLY A 183 -4.80 -13.79 6.56
CA GLY A 183 -5.58 -13.24 7.66
C GLY A 183 -6.26 -11.92 7.29
N TRP A 184 -6.44 -11.02 8.24
CA TRP A 184 -6.90 -9.65 7.98
C TRP A 184 -5.77 -8.82 7.33
N PHE A 185 -4.53 -8.98 7.85
CA PHE A 185 -3.35 -8.33 7.28
C PHE A 185 -2.31 -9.38 6.88
N GLY A 186 -1.87 -9.32 5.64
CA GLY A 186 -0.72 -10.12 5.21
C GLY A 186 0.57 -9.63 5.88
N ILE A 187 0.86 -8.36 5.72
CA ILE A 187 1.97 -7.67 6.38
C ILE A 187 1.42 -6.38 7.00
N LEU A 188 1.53 -6.23 8.31
CA LEU A 188 1.32 -4.97 9.00
C LEU A 188 2.66 -4.47 9.52
N ALA A 189 3.20 -3.41 8.92
CA ALA A 189 4.44 -2.77 9.32
C ALA A 189 4.13 -1.37 9.85
N THR A 190 4.26 -1.15 11.16
CA THR A 190 4.00 0.15 11.79
C THR A 190 5.28 0.73 12.36
N GLY A 191 5.67 1.91 11.88
CA GLY A 191 6.89 2.58 12.32
C GLY A 191 8.18 1.86 11.95
N VAL A 192 8.19 1.17 10.80
CA VAL A 192 9.36 0.40 10.33
C VAL A 192 10.20 1.26 9.39
N ASP A 193 11.49 1.37 9.67
CA ASP A 193 12.43 2.15 8.88
C ASP A 193 13.38 1.27 8.06
N ASN A 194 13.76 1.74 6.87
CA ASN A 194 14.58 0.99 5.91
C ASN A 194 13.97 -0.38 5.61
N LEU A 195 12.70 -0.39 5.19
CA LEU A 195 11.92 -1.59 4.84
C LEU A 195 12.06 -1.91 3.35
N THR A 196 12.41 -3.16 3.05
CA THR A 196 12.37 -3.69 1.69
C THR A 196 11.43 -4.89 1.62
N ILE A 197 10.41 -4.81 0.75
CA ILE A 197 9.51 -5.91 0.41
C ILE A 197 9.70 -6.18 -1.09
N ASP A 198 10.22 -7.35 -1.44
CA ASP A 198 10.61 -7.65 -2.82
C ASP A 198 10.18 -9.05 -3.24
N ASN A 199 9.65 -9.18 -4.46
CA ASN A 199 9.26 -10.46 -5.08
C ASN A 199 8.33 -11.32 -4.20
N VAL A 200 7.43 -10.70 -3.46
CA VAL A 200 6.40 -11.39 -2.65
C VAL A 200 5.18 -11.68 -3.52
N LYS A 201 4.69 -12.92 -3.48
CA LYS A 201 3.42 -13.34 -4.09
C LYS A 201 2.40 -13.55 -3.00
N MET A 202 1.34 -12.76 -2.99
CA MET A 202 0.32 -12.81 -1.94
C MET A 202 -1.07 -13.04 -2.53
N ASP A 203 -1.75 -14.03 -2.02
CA ASP A 203 -3.15 -14.33 -2.35
C ASP A 203 -3.95 -14.36 -1.05
N THR A 204 -4.59 -13.24 -0.75
CA THR A 204 -5.29 -13.02 0.51
C THR A 204 -6.69 -12.51 0.28
N ASN A 205 -7.46 -12.42 1.35
CA ASN A 205 -8.83 -11.94 1.30
C ASN A 205 -8.94 -10.44 1.57
N ARG A 206 -8.17 -9.95 2.55
CA ARG A 206 -8.19 -8.57 3.03
C ARG A 206 -6.86 -7.89 2.76
N ASP A 207 -6.50 -6.86 3.54
CA ASP A 207 -5.30 -6.06 3.30
C ASP A 207 -4.05 -6.92 3.04
N GLY A 208 -3.42 -6.69 1.89
CA GLY A 208 -2.19 -7.39 1.54
C GLY A 208 -1.01 -6.87 2.35
N MET A 209 -0.67 -5.62 2.15
CA MET A 209 0.44 -4.95 2.84
C MET A 209 -0.01 -3.60 3.36
N ASP A 210 -0.03 -3.43 4.68
CA ASP A 210 -0.19 -2.14 5.35
C ASP A 210 1.16 -1.62 5.81
N ILE A 211 1.59 -0.54 5.18
CA ILE A 211 2.86 0.14 5.44
C ILE A 211 2.52 1.44 6.13
N ASP A 212 2.56 1.42 7.46
CA ASP A 212 2.02 2.46 8.33
C ASP A 212 3.10 3.22 9.08
N CYS A 213 3.13 4.53 8.97
CA CYS A 213 4.12 5.38 9.65
C CYS A 213 5.58 4.98 9.36
N CYS A 214 5.87 4.43 8.18
CA CYS A 214 7.17 3.88 7.80
C CYS A 214 8.01 4.89 7.00
N GLN A 215 9.33 4.79 7.08
CA GLN A 215 10.25 5.67 6.37
C GLN A 215 11.31 4.88 5.60
N ASN A 216 11.68 5.37 4.40
CA ASN A 216 12.66 4.74 3.51
C ASN A 216 12.24 3.32 3.11
N VAL A 217 11.10 3.22 2.42
CA VAL A 217 10.47 1.95 2.05
C VAL A 217 10.62 1.65 0.57
N ARG A 218 10.88 0.39 0.25
CA ARG A 218 10.84 -0.13 -1.12
C ARG A 218 9.91 -1.33 -1.20
N VAL A 219 8.90 -1.24 -2.06
CA VAL A 219 8.06 -2.38 -2.46
C VAL A 219 8.31 -2.61 -3.95
N SER A 220 8.83 -3.78 -4.30
CA SER A 220 9.19 -4.06 -5.69
C SER A 220 8.88 -5.49 -6.11
N ASN A 221 8.56 -5.67 -7.40
CA ASN A 221 8.41 -6.99 -8.03
C ASN A 221 7.33 -7.89 -7.38
N CYS A 222 6.39 -7.30 -6.63
CA CYS A 222 5.37 -8.03 -5.88
C CYS A 222 4.11 -8.26 -6.71
N SER A 223 3.43 -9.38 -6.46
CA SER A 223 2.11 -9.68 -7.04
C SER A 223 1.13 -9.94 -5.90
N ILE A 224 0.13 -9.07 -5.77
CA ILE A 224 -0.80 -9.09 -4.63
C ILE A 224 -2.23 -9.22 -5.14
N ASN A 225 -2.91 -10.27 -4.71
CA ASN A 225 -4.35 -10.47 -4.93
C ASN A 225 -5.10 -10.27 -3.62
N SER A 226 -6.08 -9.34 -3.60
CA SER A 226 -6.85 -8.98 -2.41
C SER A 226 -8.26 -8.51 -2.78
N PRO A 227 -9.22 -9.41 -2.96
CA PRO A 227 -10.55 -9.07 -3.48
C PRO A 227 -11.40 -8.18 -2.56
N ASN A 228 -11.23 -8.21 -1.26
CA ASN A 228 -12.12 -7.51 -0.34
C ASN A 228 -11.48 -6.33 0.40
N ASP A 229 -10.19 -6.05 0.13
CA ASP A 229 -9.51 -4.87 0.65
C ASP A 229 -8.31 -4.49 -0.23
N ASP A 230 -7.48 -3.56 0.23
CA ASP A 230 -6.38 -2.99 -0.55
C ASP A 230 -5.20 -3.97 -0.68
N GLY A 231 -4.60 -4.05 -1.86
CA GLY A 231 -3.44 -4.92 -2.11
C GLY A 231 -2.16 -4.38 -1.50
N ILE A 232 -1.82 -3.12 -1.79
CA ILE A 232 -0.70 -2.39 -1.20
C ILE A 232 -1.24 -1.07 -0.67
N CYS A 233 -1.18 -0.89 0.64
CA CYS A 233 -1.73 0.26 1.32
C CYS A 233 -0.66 1.01 2.12
N LEU A 234 -0.45 2.27 1.80
CA LEU A 234 0.32 3.18 2.65
C LEU A 234 -0.64 3.82 3.64
N LYS A 235 -0.34 3.73 4.91
CA LYS A 235 -1.08 4.37 6.00
C LYS A 235 -0.16 5.31 6.77
N SER A 236 -0.77 6.22 7.48
CA SER A 236 -0.06 7.14 8.38
C SER A 236 -0.96 7.37 9.58
N SER A 237 -1.18 6.30 10.32
CA SER A 237 -2.14 6.20 11.41
C SER A 237 -1.63 6.83 12.70
N TYR A 238 -2.44 6.75 13.74
CA TYR A 238 -2.03 7.10 15.10
C TYR A 238 -1.54 5.88 15.92
N GLY A 239 -1.25 4.76 15.23
CA GLY A 239 -0.84 3.49 15.83
C GLY A 239 0.46 3.54 16.65
N LEU A 240 1.28 4.58 16.47
CA LEU A 240 2.45 4.86 17.31
C LEU A 240 2.13 5.63 18.58
N GLY A 241 0.87 6.09 18.78
CA GLY A 241 0.50 7.02 19.84
C GLY A 241 0.82 8.49 19.52
N PHE A 242 1.40 8.76 18.36
CA PHE A 242 1.68 10.10 17.82
C PHE A 242 1.65 10.08 16.30
N ALA A 243 1.44 11.24 15.69
CA ALA A 243 1.41 11.39 14.25
C ALA A 243 2.83 11.28 13.66
N ARG A 244 3.03 10.37 12.69
CA ARG A 244 4.28 10.19 11.95
C ARG A 244 3.99 9.94 10.47
N ALA A 245 4.64 10.66 9.58
CA ALA A 245 4.47 10.48 8.15
C ALA A 245 5.02 9.14 7.66
N THR A 246 4.33 8.56 6.68
CA THR A 246 4.89 7.55 5.79
C THR A 246 5.58 8.29 4.65
N GLU A 247 6.90 8.16 4.54
CA GLU A 247 7.69 8.97 3.63
C GLU A 247 8.89 8.27 3.01
N ASN A 248 9.38 8.81 1.89
CA ASN A 248 10.47 8.25 1.11
C ASN A 248 10.14 6.82 0.65
N VAL A 249 9.04 6.65 -0.07
CA VAL A 249 8.51 5.34 -0.48
C VAL A 249 8.61 5.18 -1.99
N THR A 250 9.07 4.01 -2.43
CA THR A 250 8.95 3.57 -3.82
C THR A 250 8.11 2.30 -3.90
N ILE A 251 7.10 2.28 -4.81
CA ILE A 251 6.34 1.08 -5.20
C ILE A 251 6.57 0.90 -6.69
N THR A 252 7.23 -0.19 -7.10
CA THR A 252 7.58 -0.36 -8.51
C THR A 252 7.51 -1.82 -8.97
N ASN A 253 7.19 -2.01 -10.27
CA ASN A 253 7.10 -3.34 -10.89
C ASN A 253 6.12 -4.28 -10.18
N CYS A 254 5.05 -3.76 -9.60
CA CYS A 254 4.08 -4.56 -8.86
C CYS A 254 2.82 -4.84 -9.69
N GLN A 255 2.17 -5.96 -9.40
CA GLN A 255 0.89 -6.34 -9.94
C GLN A 255 -0.13 -6.44 -8.80
N VAL A 256 -1.31 -5.85 -8.99
CA VAL A 256 -2.40 -5.90 -8.02
C VAL A 256 -3.68 -6.37 -8.69
N SER A 257 -4.45 -7.20 -7.96
CA SER A 257 -5.67 -7.81 -8.50
C SER A 257 -6.72 -8.12 -7.42
N GLY A 258 -7.93 -8.44 -7.87
CA GLY A 258 -9.07 -8.76 -7.01
C GLY A 258 -9.78 -10.07 -7.39
N PHE A 259 -9.05 -11.08 -7.83
CA PHE A 259 -9.58 -12.42 -8.08
C PHE A 259 -10.05 -13.09 -6.80
N GLU A 260 -10.92 -14.12 -6.89
CA GLU A 260 -11.29 -14.90 -5.71
C GLU A 260 -10.05 -15.42 -4.98
N GLU A 261 -10.07 -15.32 -3.65
CA GLU A 261 -8.97 -15.74 -2.79
C GLU A 261 -8.57 -17.19 -3.06
N GLY A 262 -7.29 -17.45 -3.21
CA GLY A 262 -6.68 -18.74 -3.53
C GLY A 262 -6.52 -18.98 -5.04
N SER A 263 -7.27 -18.27 -5.88
CA SER A 263 -7.26 -18.51 -7.33
C SER A 263 -6.09 -17.82 -8.05
N PHE A 264 -5.43 -16.89 -7.42
CA PHE A 264 -4.24 -16.25 -7.96
C PHE A 264 -3.02 -17.20 -7.88
N LEU A 265 -2.78 -17.79 -6.73
CA LEU A 265 -1.64 -18.69 -6.53
C LEU A 265 -1.85 -20.08 -7.19
N ASP A 266 -3.09 -20.53 -7.34
CA ASP A 266 -3.38 -21.78 -8.06
C ASP A 266 -3.43 -21.61 -9.59
N GLY A 267 -3.34 -20.36 -10.08
CA GLY A 267 -3.31 -20.03 -11.51
C GLY A 267 -4.67 -20.10 -12.21
N THR A 268 -5.79 -20.18 -11.49
CA THR A 268 -7.14 -20.25 -12.10
C THR A 268 -7.77 -18.88 -12.32
N TYR A 269 -7.32 -17.83 -11.63
CA TYR A 269 -7.73 -16.42 -11.80
C TYR A 269 -9.25 -16.24 -11.84
N LYS A 270 -9.95 -16.82 -10.88
CA LYS A 270 -11.42 -16.80 -10.83
C LYS A 270 -11.95 -15.41 -10.51
N ARG A 271 -12.95 -14.98 -11.27
CA ARG A 271 -13.67 -13.72 -11.06
C ARG A 271 -15.00 -13.98 -10.38
N ASN A 272 -15.42 -13.06 -9.52
CA ASN A 272 -16.73 -13.06 -8.91
C ASN A 272 -17.48 -11.79 -9.35
N ASP A 273 -18.23 -11.88 -10.44
CA ASP A 273 -18.93 -10.75 -11.03
C ASP A 273 -20.07 -10.19 -10.16
N SER A 274 -20.46 -10.90 -9.09
CA SER A 274 -21.43 -10.39 -8.11
C SER A 274 -20.83 -9.38 -7.13
N ARG A 275 -19.50 -9.20 -7.12
CA ARG A 275 -18.75 -8.30 -6.22
C ARG A 275 -17.95 -7.27 -7.03
N ARG A 276 -17.62 -6.20 -6.36
CA ARG A 276 -16.64 -5.21 -6.84
C ARG A 276 -15.38 -5.35 -6.01
N PRO A 277 -14.36 -6.04 -6.52
CA PRO A 277 -13.14 -6.25 -5.76
C PRO A 277 -12.37 -4.95 -5.53
N THR A 278 -11.64 -4.88 -4.43
CA THR A 278 -10.78 -3.76 -4.08
C THR A 278 -9.38 -3.93 -4.69
N GLY A 279 -8.51 -4.73 -4.14
CA GLY A 279 -7.23 -5.19 -4.68
C GLY A 279 -6.29 -4.12 -5.25
N ARG A 280 -6.33 -2.89 -4.77
CA ARG A 280 -5.68 -1.71 -5.37
C ARG A 280 -4.40 -1.29 -4.64
N ILE A 281 -3.69 -0.30 -5.19
CA ILE A 281 -2.68 0.48 -4.48
C ILE A 281 -3.36 1.74 -3.93
N LYS A 282 -3.17 2.01 -2.63
CA LYS A 282 -3.83 3.10 -1.92
C LYS A 282 -2.89 3.83 -0.95
N MET A 283 -3.13 5.11 -0.76
CA MET A 283 -2.67 5.92 0.37
C MET A 283 -3.88 6.30 1.22
N GLY A 284 -3.82 6.04 2.52
CA GLY A 284 -4.95 6.23 3.44
C GLY A 284 -5.64 4.89 3.79
N THR A 285 -6.77 4.88 4.46
CA THR A 285 -7.59 6.02 4.90
C THR A 285 -6.99 6.74 6.11
N GLU A 286 -6.33 6.00 7.02
CA GLU A 286 -5.64 6.57 8.18
C GLU A 286 -4.54 7.52 7.67
N SER A 287 -4.68 8.81 8.03
CA SER A 287 -3.87 9.89 7.48
C SER A 287 -3.59 10.99 8.52
N ASN A 288 -3.12 10.57 9.70
CA ASN A 288 -2.81 11.49 10.81
C ASN A 288 -1.42 12.13 10.68
N GLY A 289 -0.42 11.36 10.22
CA GLY A 289 0.96 11.83 10.08
C GLY A 289 1.33 12.35 8.68
N GLY A 290 0.63 11.86 7.67
CA GLY A 290 0.78 12.30 6.27
C GLY A 290 1.60 11.37 5.38
N PHE A 291 1.69 11.75 4.11
CA PHE A 291 2.37 11.02 3.05
C PHE A 291 3.27 11.98 2.29
N LYS A 292 4.57 11.67 2.17
CA LYS A 292 5.54 12.60 1.55
C LYS A 292 6.59 11.86 0.72
N ASN A 293 6.97 12.45 -0.41
CA ASN A 293 8.05 11.95 -1.26
C ASN A 293 7.83 10.48 -1.66
N ILE A 294 6.77 10.24 -2.46
CA ILE A 294 6.33 8.89 -2.84
C ILE A 294 6.35 8.75 -4.37
N ALA A 295 6.94 7.67 -4.84
CA ALA A 295 6.94 7.31 -6.25
C ALA A 295 6.29 5.93 -6.46
N ILE A 296 5.25 5.86 -7.33
CA ILE A 296 4.61 4.61 -7.76
C ILE A 296 4.83 4.47 -9.26
N SER A 297 5.42 3.37 -9.71
CA SER A 297 5.76 3.23 -11.13
C SER A 297 5.74 1.79 -11.64
N ASN A 298 5.52 1.64 -12.97
CA ASN A 298 5.61 0.35 -13.65
C ASN A 298 4.67 -0.73 -13.04
N CYS A 299 3.45 -0.37 -12.66
CA CYS A 299 2.52 -1.28 -12.01
C CYS A 299 1.36 -1.67 -12.93
N VAL A 300 0.83 -2.87 -12.70
CA VAL A 300 -0.32 -3.42 -13.42
C VAL A 300 -1.47 -3.66 -12.45
N PHE A 301 -2.66 -3.21 -12.85
CA PHE A 301 -3.91 -3.40 -12.11
C PHE A 301 -4.83 -4.27 -12.96
N GLU A 302 -5.32 -5.36 -12.42
CA GLU A 302 -6.23 -6.25 -13.14
C GLU A 302 -7.42 -6.66 -12.27
N TYR A 303 -8.64 -6.43 -12.79
CA TYR A 303 -9.89 -6.82 -12.13
C TYR A 303 -9.92 -6.36 -10.66
N CYS A 304 -9.70 -5.07 -10.45
CA CYS A 304 -9.67 -4.45 -9.11
C CYS A 304 -10.16 -2.99 -9.17
N SER A 305 -10.14 -2.30 -8.06
CA SER A 305 -10.32 -0.85 -8.00
C SER A 305 -9.07 -0.11 -8.51
N GLY A 306 -9.22 1.14 -8.90
CA GLY A 306 -8.11 1.96 -9.37
C GLY A 306 -7.26 2.55 -8.23
N LEU A 307 -6.35 3.44 -8.58
CA LEU A 307 -5.52 4.18 -7.63
C LEU A 307 -6.36 5.04 -6.68
N ALA A 308 -6.02 5.06 -5.39
CA ALA A 308 -6.66 5.92 -4.40
C ALA A 308 -5.64 6.66 -3.54
N LEU A 309 -5.74 8.00 -3.51
CA LEU A 309 -4.92 8.89 -2.71
C LEU A 309 -5.85 9.69 -1.80
N GLU A 310 -5.80 9.41 -0.51
CA GLU A 310 -6.75 9.92 0.47
C GLU A 310 -6.02 10.55 1.66
N THR A 311 -6.42 11.76 2.04
CA THR A 311 -6.05 12.38 3.31
C THR A 311 -7.29 13.00 3.93
N VAL A 312 -7.69 12.50 5.10
CA VAL A 312 -8.96 12.81 5.72
C VAL A 312 -8.89 13.03 7.25
N ASP A 313 -7.72 12.81 7.84
CA ASP A 313 -7.52 12.89 9.30
C ASP A 313 -6.53 13.99 9.71
N GLY A 314 -6.36 14.99 8.85
CA GLY A 314 -5.67 16.24 9.19
C GLY A 314 -4.23 16.37 8.67
N ALA A 315 -3.69 15.37 7.97
CA ALA A 315 -2.31 15.44 7.52
C ALA A 315 -2.11 15.86 6.05
N GLN A 316 -0.87 16.09 5.69
CA GLN A 316 -0.45 16.46 4.35
C GLN A 316 -0.19 15.21 3.51
N LEU A 317 -0.73 15.18 2.29
CA LEU A 317 -0.35 14.26 1.22
C LEU A 317 0.30 15.09 0.12
N GLU A 318 1.60 14.96 -0.08
CA GLU A 318 2.35 15.83 -0.97
C GLU A 318 3.59 15.16 -1.59
N ASP A 319 4.06 15.72 -2.69
CA ASP A 319 5.27 15.27 -3.39
C ASP A 319 5.14 13.82 -3.89
N VAL A 320 4.08 13.55 -4.69
CA VAL A 320 3.76 12.22 -5.19
C VAL A 320 3.89 12.17 -6.72
N THR A 321 4.59 11.17 -7.22
CA THR A 321 4.62 10.84 -8.66
C THR A 321 4.08 9.44 -8.91
N ILE A 322 3.17 9.31 -9.89
CA ILE A 322 2.63 8.03 -10.35
C ILE A 322 2.78 7.95 -11.85
N ASN A 323 3.51 6.93 -12.35
CA ASN A 323 3.74 6.82 -13.78
C ASN A 323 3.84 5.38 -14.29
N ASN A 324 3.66 5.21 -15.61
CA ASN A 324 3.76 3.92 -16.29
C ASN A 324 2.82 2.86 -15.67
N ILE A 325 1.53 3.17 -15.57
CA ILE A 325 0.52 2.26 -15.02
C ILE A 325 -0.36 1.72 -16.12
N THR A 326 -0.54 0.41 -16.13
CA THR A 326 -1.51 -0.27 -17.00
C THR A 326 -2.63 -0.84 -16.16
N MET A 327 -3.88 -0.60 -16.57
CA MET A 327 -5.08 -1.02 -15.86
C MET A 327 -6.03 -1.75 -16.79
N ARG A 328 -6.62 -2.85 -16.32
CA ARG A 328 -7.62 -3.59 -17.07
C ARG A 328 -8.77 -4.07 -16.17
N ASP A 329 -10.02 -3.96 -16.67
CA ASP A 329 -11.22 -4.39 -15.96
C ASP A 329 -11.36 -3.71 -14.58
N ILE A 330 -11.19 -2.39 -14.56
CA ILE A 330 -11.29 -1.61 -13.32
C ILE A 330 -12.76 -1.45 -12.93
N VAL A 331 -13.10 -1.87 -11.71
CA VAL A 331 -14.47 -2.00 -11.24
C VAL A 331 -14.99 -0.79 -10.46
N ASN A 332 -14.16 0.25 -10.33
CA ASN A 332 -14.47 1.50 -9.64
C ASN A 332 -13.75 2.67 -10.35
N ALA A 333 -13.60 3.83 -9.70
CA ALA A 333 -12.84 4.95 -10.24
C ALA A 333 -11.38 4.54 -10.56
N PRO A 334 -10.87 4.82 -11.77
CA PRO A 334 -9.48 4.49 -12.12
C PRO A 334 -8.46 5.34 -11.36
N ILE A 335 -8.84 6.57 -11.02
CA ILE A 335 -8.05 7.53 -10.24
C ILE A 335 -9.00 8.19 -9.24
N PHE A 336 -8.65 8.13 -7.96
CA PHE A 336 -9.39 8.75 -6.88
C PHE A 336 -8.45 9.56 -5.98
N LEU A 337 -8.60 10.89 -5.98
CA LEU A 337 -7.90 11.81 -5.09
C LEU A 337 -8.92 12.43 -4.14
N ARG A 338 -8.72 12.28 -2.84
CA ARG A 338 -9.64 12.80 -1.84
C ARG A 338 -8.93 13.54 -0.70
N LEU A 339 -9.25 14.81 -0.57
CA LEU A 339 -9.07 15.59 0.65
C LEU A 339 -10.41 15.66 1.37
N GLY A 340 -10.46 15.28 2.64
CA GLY A 340 -11.67 15.28 3.45
C GLY A 340 -11.39 15.67 4.91
N ALA A 341 -12.42 15.59 5.74
CA ALA A 341 -12.39 15.98 7.15
C ALA A 341 -13.07 14.92 8.03
N ARG A 342 -12.67 13.64 7.90
CA ARG A 342 -13.11 12.57 8.80
C ARG A 342 -12.64 12.81 10.22
N MET A 343 -11.43 13.33 10.34
CA MET A 343 -10.81 13.85 11.57
C MET A 343 -10.74 12.82 12.71
N ARG A 344 -10.45 11.56 12.39
CA ARG A 344 -10.13 10.54 13.42
C ARG A 344 -8.73 10.82 13.96
N GLY A 345 -8.63 11.67 14.97
CA GLY A 345 -7.38 12.13 15.56
C GLY A 345 -7.61 13.04 16.75
N PRO A 346 -6.54 13.58 17.37
CA PRO A 346 -6.64 14.50 18.50
C PRO A 346 -7.50 15.72 18.22
N GLU A 347 -8.23 16.17 19.23
CA GLU A 347 -9.05 17.37 19.16
C GLU A 347 -8.22 18.60 18.74
N GLY A 348 -8.78 19.43 17.86
CA GLY A 348 -8.11 20.62 17.35
C GLY A 348 -7.18 20.38 16.16
N THR A 349 -7.05 19.14 15.66
CA THR A 349 -6.33 18.87 14.44
C THR A 349 -6.99 19.60 13.26
N PRO A 350 -6.25 20.40 12.45
CA PRO A 350 -6.82 21.08 11.29
C PRO A 350 -7.08 20.10 10.15
N VAL A 351 -7.90 20.50 9.17
CA VAL A 351 -8.02 19.76 7.91
C VAL A 351 -6.66 19.74 7.22
N GLY A 352 -6.32 18.58 6.64
CA GLY A 352 -5.06 18.36 5.96
C GLY A 352 -4.94 19.08 4.61
N MET A 353 -3.94 18.70 3.83
CA MET A 353 -3.67 19.23 2.49
C MET A 353 -3.34 18.08 1.53
N LEU A 354 -3.78 18.18 0.27
CA LEU A 354 -3.38 17.29 -0.81
C LEU A 354 -2.85 18.16 -1.94
N ARG A 355 -1.57 17.99 -2.28
CA ARG A 355 -0.91 18.87 -3.27
C ARG A 355 0.33 18.28 -3.92
N ARG A 356 0.74 18.88 -5.04
CA ARG A 356 1.95 18.51 -5.80
C ARG A 356 1.96 17.03 -6.17
N VAL A 357 0.93 16.62 -6.91
CA VAL A 357 0.76 15.25 -7.41
C VAL A 357 0.85 15.24 -8.94
N ILE A 358 1.72 14.39 -9.47
CA ILE A 358 1.84 14.14 -10.91
C ILE A 358 1.42 12.71 -11.21
N ILE A 359 0.45 12.53 -12.11
CA ILE A 359 -0.01 11.23 -12.62
C ILE A 359 0.18 11.19 -14.12
N SER A 360 0.96 10.25 -14.62
CA SER A 360 1.33 10.23 -16.04
C SER A 360 1.49 8.83 -16.62
N ASN A 361 1.43 8.75 -17.96
CA ASN A 361 1.64 7.50 -18.71
C ASN A 361 0.71 6.38 -18.22
N ILE A 362 -0.60 6.66 -18.20
CA ILE A 362 -1.63 5.70 -17.78
C ILE A 362 -2.36 5.15 -19.00
N VAL A 363 -2.47 3.82 -19.09
CA VAL A 363 -3.35 3.14 -20.04
C VAL A 363 -4.36 2.32 -19.26
N ALA A 364 -5.66 2.60 -19.43
CA ALA A 364 -6.73 1.87 -18.77
C ALA A 364 -7.81 1.44 -19.78
N TYR A 365 -8.21 0.18 -19.72
CA TYR A 365 -9.23 -0.40 -20.58
C TYR A 365 -10.31 -1.13 -19.80
N ASN A 366 -11.54 -0.99 -20.25
CA ASN A 366 -12.73 -1.59 -19.64
C ASN A 366 -12.97 -1.12 -18.20
N VAL A 367 -12.91 0.22 -18.02
CA VAL A 367 -13.14 0.87 -16.73
C VAL A 367 -14.64 1.01 -16.47
N ASP A 368 -15.08 0.83 -15.21
CA ASP A 368 -16.49 0.96 -14.81
C ASP A 368 -17.08 2.30 -15.28
N GLY A 369 -18.29 2.23 -15.82
CA GLY A 369 -18.97 3.42 -16.39
C GLY A 369 -19.75 4.26 -15.36
N LYS A 370 -19.92 3.82 -14.11
CA LYS A 370 -20.72 4.55 -13.12
C LYS A 370 -20.04 5.80 -12.61
N ALA A 371 -18.79 5.66 -12.23
CA ALA A 371 -17.96 6.76 -11.76
C ALA A 371 -16.73 6.87 -12.65
N GLY A 372 -16.48 8.04 -13.20
CA GLY A 372 -15.20 8.37 -13.80
C GLY A 372 -14.09 8.50 -12.75
N ALA A 373 -12.96 9.06 -13.14
CA ALA A 373 -11.96 9.51 -12.18
C ALA A 373 -12.53 10.64 -11.31
N ILE A 374 -12.25 10.61 -10.01
CA ILE A 374 -12.76 11.58 -9.04
C ILE A 374 -11.58 12.29 -8.38
N ILE A 375 -11.59 13.64 -8.44
CA ILE A 375 -10.63 14.49 -7.73
C ILE A 375 -11.44 15.47 -6.91
N SER A 376 -11.50 15.28 -5.59
CA SER A 376 -12.42 16.01 -4.74
C SER A 376 -11.80 16.48 -3.43
N GLY A 377 -11.57 17.79 -3.36
CA GLY A 377 -11.42 18.53 -2.11
C GLY A 377 -12.78 18.74 -1.42
N ILE A 378 -12.81 19.64 -0.44
CA ILE A 378 -14.02 20.02 0.32
C ILE A 378 -14.14 21.54 0.40
N PRO A 379 -15.32 22.09 0.68
CA PRO A 379 -15.50 23.55 0.80
C PRO A 379 -14.47 24.18 1.76
N GLY A 380 -13.75 25.19 1.27
CA GLY A 380 -12.73 25.90 2.03
C GLY A 380 -11.36 25.23 2.11
N ASN A 381 -11.21 24.00 1.57
CA ASN A 381 -9.93 23.29 1.50
C ASN A 381 -9.79 22.62 0.12
N ASP A 382 -9.21 23.37 -0.79
CA ASP A 382 -8.99 22.93 -2.16
C ASP A 382 -7.80 21.94 -2.22
N ILE A 383 -7.87 20.97 -3.13
CA ILE A 383 -6.69 20.19 -3.56
C ILE A 383 -5.86 21.11 -4.47
N GLU A 384 -4.53 21.07 -4.36
CA GLU A 384 -3.64 22.01 -5.03
C GLU A 384 -2.61 21.33 -5.95
N ASP A 385 -2.25 21.97 -7.04
CA ASP A 385 -1.11 21.61 -7.91
C ASP A 385 -1.16 20.16 -8.41
N ILE A 386 -2.19 19.80 -9.15
CA ILE A 386 -2.36 18.46 -9.74
C ILE A 386 -2.03 18.49 -11.23
N SER A 387 -1.17 17.57 -11.66
CA SER A 387 -0.85 17.39 -13.08
C SER A 387 -1.19 15.97 -13.55
N LEU A 388 -2.02 15.88 -14.60
CA LEU A 388 -2.36 14.64 -15.27
C LEU A 388 -1.93 14.75 -16.75
N HIS A 389 -1.07 13.83 -17.20
CA HIS A 389 -0.62 13.89 -18.60
C HIS A 389 -0.32 12.49 -19.19
N ASP A 390 -0.46 12.39 -20.51
CA ASP A 390 -0.25 11.15 -21.27
C ASP A 390 -1.14 10.00 -20.76
N ILE A 391 -2.45 10.26 -20.65
CA ILE A 391 -3.43 9.32 -20.10
C ILE A 391 -4.41 8.86 -21.17
N ASN A 392 -4.59 7.56 -21.31
CA ASN A 392 -5.51 6.94 -22.23
C ASN A 392 -6.45 5.99 -21.48
N ILE A 393 -7.74 6.33 -21.38
CA ILE A 393 -8.74 5.55 -20.63
C ILE A 393 -9.96 5.25 -21.50
N TYR A 394 -10.34 3.97 -21.56
CA TYR A 394 -11.58 3.50 -22.19
C TYR A 394 -12.58 3.09 -21.11
N PHE A 395 -13.66 3.86 -20.98
CA PHE A 395 -14.75 3.58 -20.06
C PHE A 395 -15.83 2.70 -20.71
N LYS A 396 -16.53 1.90 -19.91
CA LYS A 396 -17.66 1.08 -20.39
C LYS A 396 -18.79 1.93 -20.98
N GLY A 397 -18.97 3.16 -20.48
CA GLY A 397 -20.09 4.00 -20.85
C GLY A 397 -21.42 3.57 -20.21
N GLY A 398 -22.53 3.94 -20.82
CA GLY A 398 -23.86 3.59 -20.36
C GLY A 398 -24.54 4.65 -19.49
N GLY A 399 -23.95 5.82 -19.32
CA GLY A 399 -24.56 6.93 -18.60
C GLY A 399 -25.65 7.63 -19.41
N THR A 400 -26.66 8.19 -18.71
CA THR A 400 -27.80 8.88 -19.32
C THR A 400 -27.64 10.40 -19.21
N LYS A 401 -28.43 11.14 -19.98
CA LYS A 401 -28.45 12.60 -19.98
C LYS A 401 -28.86 13.18 -18.62
N GLU A 402 -29.78 12.53 -17.92
CA GLU A 402 -30.24 12.94 -16.59
C GLU A 402 -29.11 12.85 -15.57
N GLN A 403 -28.23 11.87 -15.72
CA GLN A 403 -27.09 11.69 -14.85
C GLN A 403 -26.06 12.82 -14.97
N ALA A 404 -26.01 13.53 -16.11
CA ALA A 404 -25.17 14.73 -16.26
C ALA A 404 -25.53 15.88 -15.31
N SER A 405 -26.71 15.81 -14.67
CA SER A 405 -27.21 16.82 -13.73
C SER A 405 -27.27 16.34 -12.28
N ILE A 406 -26.70 15.17 -11.98
CA ILE A 406 -26.66 14.63 -10.61
C ILE A 406 -25.79 15.51 -9.73
N GLU A 407 -26.33 15.89 -8.56
CA GLU A 407 -25.55 16.53 -7.50
C GLU A 407 -24.81 15.43 -6.70
N VAL A 408 -23.49 15.47 -6.76
CA VAL A 408 -22.63 14.51 -6.04
C VAL A 408 -22.57 14.90 -4.57
N PRO A 409 -22.78 13.98 -3.61
CA PRO A 409 -22.71 14.30 -2.19
C PRO A 409 -21.32 14.80 -1.78
N GLY A 410 -21.27 15.70 -0.81
CA GLY A 410 -20.01 16.31 -0.30
C GLY A 410 -19.13 15.31 0.42
N LEU A 411 -19.72 14.54 1.31
CA LEU A 411 -19.07 13.50 2.13
C LEU A 411 -17.82 14.01 2.87
N GLU A 412 -17.86 15.25 3.35
CA GLU A 412 -16.71 15.94 3.95
C GLU A 412 -16.14 15.12 5.10
N ASN A 413 -17.01 14.65 6.00
CA ASN A 413 -16.65 13.87 7.20
C ASN A 413 -16.80 12.34 7.00
N GLY A 414 -17.11 11.92 5.76
CA GLY A 414 -17.37 10.52 5.46
C GLY A 414 -16.11 9.71 5.22
N TYR A 415 -16.28 8.38 5.26
CA TYR A 415 -15.23 7.46 4.78
C TYR A 415 -14.99 7.69 3.27
N PRO A 416 -13.74 7.89 2.83
CA PRO A 416 -13.42 8.32 1.48
C PRO A 416 -13.36 7.12 0.50
N GLU A 417 -14.49 6.61 0.09
CA GLU A 417 -14.54 5.52 -0.89
C GLU A 417 -15.27 5.99 -2.16
N PRO A 418 -14.72 5.78 -3.38
CA PRO A 418 -15.34 6.23 -4.64
C PRO A 418 -16.80 5.80 -4.78
N GLY A 419 -17.13 4.58 -4.36
CA GLY A 419 -18.49 4.04 -4.43
C GLY A 419 -19.53 4.84 -3.65
N ARG A 420 -19.13 5.60 -2.64
CA ARG A 420 -20.02 6.47 -1.84
C ARG A 420 -20.42 7.76 -2.56
N PHE A 421 -19.64 8.16 -3.55
CA PHE A 421 -20.00 9.31 -4.42
C PHE A 421 -21.13 8.96 -5.39
N GLY A 422 -21.42 7.69 -5.58
CA GLY A 422 -22.48 7.22 -6.47
C GLY A 422 -22.10 7.36 -7.95
N VAL A 423 -23.11 7.64 -8.78
CA VAL A 423 -22.90 7.97 -10.20
C VAL A 423 -22.42 9.41 -10.29
N THR A 424 -21.30 9.63 -10.98
CA THR A 424 -20.81 11.01 -11.21
C THR A 424 -21.46 11.63 -12.45
N PRO A 425 -21.56 12.97 -12.51
CA PRO A 425 -22.13 13.67 -13.67
C PRO A 425 -21.23 13.63 -14.92
N ALA A 426 -20.01 13.12 -14.79
CA ALA A 426 -19.07 12.91 -15.90
C ALA A 426 -18.72 11.44 -16.04
N TYR A 427 -18.55 10.95 -17.26
CA TYR A 427 -18.04 9.60 -17.47
C TYR A 427 -16.50 9.52 -17.32
N GLY A 428 -15.79 10.61 -17.62
CA GLY A 428 -14.33 10.70 -17.59
C GLY A 428 -13.81 11.24 -16.25
N PHE A 429 -13.89 12.54 -16.02
CA PHE A 429 -13.38 13.19 -14.82
C PHE A 429 -14.41 14.06 -14.12
N PHE A 430 -14.66 13.79 -12.85
CA PHE A 430 -15.36 14.69 -11.94
C PHE A 430 -14.36 15.34 -10.99
N VAL A 431 -14.25 16.67 -11.08
CA VAL A 431 -13.27 17.47 -10.32
C VAL A 431 -13.99 18.49 -9.48
N ARG A 432 -13.71 18.56 -8.18
CA ARG A 432 -14.37 19.49 -7.28
C ARG A 432 -13.42 20.02 -6.20
N HIS A 433 -13.52 21.33 -5.89
CA HIS A 433 -12.69 22.03 -4.91
C HIS A 433 -11.20 21.78 -5.16
N VAL A 434 -10.71 22.31 -6.28
CA VAL A 434 -9.33 22.19 -6.71
C VAL A 434 -8.81 23.55 -7.17
N ASP A 435 -7.61 23.91 -6.75
CA ASP A 435 -6.88 25.10 -7.22
C ASP A 435 -5.57 24.67 -7.89
N GLY A 436 -5.49 24.81 -9.19
CA GLY A 436 -4.35 24.36 -9.99
C GLY A 436 -4.46 22.90 -10.43
N ILE A 437 -5.07 22.66 -11.61
CA ILE A 437 -5.08 21.35 -12.24
C ILE A 437 -4.79 21.44 -13.73
N SER A 438 -3.93 20.56 -14.23
CA SER A 438 -3.64 20.46 -15.66
C SER A 438 -3.97 19.07 -16.22
N PHE A 439 -4.61 19.09 -17.39
CA PHE A 439 -4.86 17.91 -18.23
C PHE A 439 -4.11 18.09 -19.55
N ASP A 440 -3.11 17.27 -19.82
CA ASP A 440 -2.26 17.38 -20.99
C ASP A 440 -2.14 16.04 -21.71
N ASN A 441 -2.42 16.00 -23.01
CA ASN A 441 -2.40 14.78 -23.83
C ASN A 441 -3.27 13.66 -23.20
N ILE A 442 -4.55 13.97 -22.97
CA ILE A 442 -5.52 13.02 -22.41
C ILE A 442 -6.40 12.48 -23.52
N HIS A 443 -6.52 11.18 -23.62
CA HIS A 443 -7.42 10.48 -24.52
C HIS A 443 -8.47 9.69 -23.75
N LEU A 444 -9.74 10.03 -23.87
CA LEU A 444 -10.86 9.30 -23.28
C LEU A 444 -11.64 8.59 -24.39
N GLY A 445 -11.87 7.31 -24.24
CA GLY A 445 -12.68 6.49 -25.12
C GLY A 445 -13.91 5.92 -24.40
N LEU A 446 -14.91 5.51 -25.19
CA LEU A 446 -16.12 4.85 -24.72
C LEU A 446 -16.30 3.52 -25.45
N MET A 447 -16.64 2.46 -24.71
CA MET A 447 -16.98 1.15 -25.27
C MET A 447 -18.46 1.07 -25.69
N SER A 448 -19.32 1.83 -25.05
CA SER A 448 -20.73 2.04 -25.41
C SER A 448 -21.11 3.51 -25.22
N ASN A 449 -22.25 3.94 -25.78
CA ASN A 449 -22.70 5.32 -25.66
C ASN A 449 -22.81 5.75 -24.19
N ASP A 450 -22.48 7.02 -23.94
CA ASP A 450 -22.66 7.68 -22.64
C ASP A 450 -23.07 9.13 -22.91
N ASP A 451 -24.17 9.58 -22.36
CA ASP A 451 -24.72 10.92 -22.62
C ASP A 451 -24.22 11.97 -21.60
N ARG A 452 -23.41 11.57 -20.64
CA ARG A 452 -22.75 12.50 -19.71
C ARG A 452 -21.56 13.19 -20.40
N PRO A 453 -21.18 14.42 -19.98
CA PRO A 453 -19.93 15.04 -20.44
C PRO A 453 -18.71 14.20 -20.03
N SER A 454 -17.61 14.41 -20.73
CA SER A 454 -16.31 13.80 -20.39
C SER A 454 -15.71 14.41 -19.11
N PHE A 455 -15.90 15.70 -18.90
CA PHE A 455 -15.40 16.43 -17.74
C PHE A 455 -16.50 17.27 -17.08
N VAL A 456 -16.53 17.24 -15.76
CA VAL A 456 -17.28 18.19 -14.93
C VAL A 456 -16.34 18.78 -13.90
N LEU A 457 -16.18 20.11 -13.93
CA LEU A 457 -15.43 20.87 -12.93
C LEU A 457 -16.43 21.68 -12.09
N ASP A 458 -16.42 21.50 -10.77
CA ASP A 458 -17.25 22.23 -9.82
C ASP A 458 -16.38 22.90 -8.75
N SER A 459 -16.45 24.22 -8.65
CA SER A 459 -15.65 24.99 -7.69
C SER A 459 -14.13 24.77 -7.89
N VAL A 460 -13.70 24.92 -9.16
CA VAL A 460 -12.29 24.72 -9.57
C VAL A 460 -11.70 26.03 -10.05
N LYS A 461 -10.46 26.30 -9.67
CA LYS A 461 -9.68 27.47 -10.11
C LYS A 461 -8.41 27.00 -10.82
N ASN A 462 -7.94 27.84 -11.74
CA ASN A 462 -6.65 27.63 -12.44
C ASN A 462 -6.54 26.25 -13.12
N ALA A 463 -7.55 25.88 -13.93
CA ALA A 463 -7.53 24.65 -14.71
C ALA A 463 -7.00 24.87 -16.13
N SER A 464 -6.28 23.88 -16.67
CA SER A 464 -5.85 23.90 -18.07
C SER A 464 -6.07 22.56 -18.76
N PHE A 465 -6.53 22.64 -20.01
CA PHE A 465 -6.70 21.51 -20.91
C PHE A 465 -5.83 21.73 -22.14
N ARG A 466 -4.95 20.80 -22.45
CA ARG A 466 -4.11 20.77 -23.65
C ARG A 466 -4.17 19.41 -24.31
N PHE A 467 -4.46 19.38 -25.60
CA PHE A 467 -4.51 18.16 -26.40
C PHE A 467 -5.42 17.08 -25.81
N VAL A 468 -6.57 17.48 -25.27
CA VAL A 468 -7.55 16.56 -24.72
C VAL A 468 -8.49 16.06 -25.80
N ASN A 469 -8.48 14.77 -26.05
CA ASN A 469 -9.29 14.11 -27.07
C ASN A 469 -10.39 13.26 -26.41
N THR A 470 -11.61 13.46 -26.85
CA THR A 470 -12.80 12.75 -26.39
C THR A 470 -13.64 12.30 -27.59
N PRO A 471 -14.51 11.29 -27.48
CA PRO A 471 -15.40 10.89 -28.56
C PRO A 471 -16.28 12.06 -29.03
N VAL A 472 -16.40 12.23 -30.31
CA VAL A 472 -17.36 13.18 -30.92
C VAL A 472 -18.76 12.62 -30.73
N ARG A 473 -19.65 13.33 -30.03
CA ARG A 473 -21.01 12.93 -29.72
C ARG A 473 -21.96 14.06 -30.12
N GLN A 474 -22.82 13.77 -31.10
CA GLN A 474 -23.71 14.79 -31.70
C GLN A 474 -24.68 15.37 -30.63
N GLY A 475 -24.69 16.67 -30.46
CA GLY A 475 -25.58 17.39 -29.56
C GLY A 475 -25.25 17.21 -28.05
N LEU A 476 -24.06 16.73 -27.73
CA LEU A 476 -23.57 16.59 -26.35
C LEU A 476 -22.26 17.37 -26.19
N GLU A 477 -22.20 18.20 -25.18
CA GLU A 477 -20.99 18.92 -24.80
C GLU A 477 -20.05 18.02 -23.99
N ASN A 478 -18.75 18.30 -24.07
CA ASN A 478 -17.71 17.50 -23.42
C ASN A 478 -17.29 18.03 -22.05
N LEU A 479 -17.50 19.32 -21.79
CA LEU A 479 -17.00 19.98 -20.59
C LEU A 479 -18.11 20.81 -19.93
N TYR A 480 -18.42 20.52 -18.67
CA TYR A 480 -19.29 21.35 -17.84
C TYR A 480 -18.46 22.06 -16.77
N LEU A 481 -18.59 23.36 -16.70
CA LEU A 481 -17.93 24.22 -15.72
C LEU A 481 -19.00 24.84 -14.80
N LYS A 482 -18.86 24.60 -13.48
CA LYS A 482 -19.73 25.12 -12.43
C LYS A 482 -18.89 25.82 -11.37
N ASN A 483 -19.17 27.09 -11.11
CA ASN A 483 -18.44 27.93 -10.15
C ASN A 483 -16.90 27.89 -10.36
N THR A 484 -16.47 28.00 -11.61
CA THR A 484 -15.05 27.89 -11.98
C THR A 484 -14.43 29.24 -12.32
N GLU A 485 -13.11 29.32 -12.15
CA GLU A 485 -12.32 30.51 -12.44
C GLU A 485 -11.01 30.16 -13.12
N ASN A 486 -10.63 30.97 -14.15
CA ASN A 486 -9.38 30.83 -14.89
C ASN A 486 -9.18 29.44 -15.51
N VAL A 487 -10.10 29.02 -16.40
CA VAL A 487 -10.01 27.77 -17.15
C VAL A 487 -9.49 28.05 -18.56
N LYS A 488 -8.38 27.43 -18.94
CA LYS A 488 -7.74 27.56 -20.25
C LYS A 488 -7.92 26.27 -21.06
N ILE A 489 -8.37 26.40 -22.31
CA ILE A 489 -8.56 25.29 -23.23
C ILE A 489 -7.73 25.57 -24.47
N PHE A 490 -6.83 24.65 -24.81
CA PHE A 490 -5.95 24.73 -25.97
C PHE A 490 -5.96 23.42 -26.75
N GLN A 491 -6.31 23.46 -28.03
CA GLN A 491 -6.40 22.33 -28.95
C GLN A 491 -7.06 21.08 -28.32
N SER A 492 -8.20 21.28 -27.68
CA SER A 492 -8.89 20.25 -26.90
C SER A 492 -10.36 20.15 -27.28
N PHE A 493 -10.95 18.97 -27.16
CA PHE A 493 -12.37 18.67 -27.42
C PHE A 493 -12.85 18.92 -28.85
N GLY A 494 -11.96 19.18 -29.81
CA GLY A 494 -12.32 19.63 -31.16
C GLY A 494 -12.94 21.03 -31.23
N SER A 495 -12.76 21.83 -30.19
CA SER A 495 -13.26 23.22 -30.07
C SER A 495 -12.14 24.23 -30.29
N GLU A 496 -12.54 25.51 -30.50
CA GLU A 496 -11.59 26.61 -30.57
C GLU A 496 -10.91 26.89 -29.23
N ASP A 497 -9.67 27.36 -29.29
CA ASP A 497 -8.89 27.74 -28.10
C ASP A 497 -9.61 28.85 -27.36
N THR A 498 -9.77 28.68 -26.05
CA THR A 498 -10.52 29.65 -25.26
C THR A 498 -10.01 29.77 -23.82
N THR A 499 -10.37 30.90 -23.19
CA THR A 499 -10.12 31.13 -21.77
C THR A 499 -11.39 31.58 -21.11
N VAL A 500 -11.87 30.79 -20.13
CA VAL A 500 -13.03 31.15 -19.31
C VAL A 500 -12.51 31.80 -18.02
N LYS A 501 -12.72 33.13 -17.89
CA LYS A 501 -12.20 33.87 -16.73
C LYS A 501 -12.93 33.50 -15.44
N LYS A 502 -14.29 33.56 -15.47
CA LYS A 502 -15.11 33.18 -14.31
C LYS A 502 -16.54 32.91 -14.79
N VAL A 503 -17.10 31.79 -14.32
CA VAL A 503 -18.49 31.42 -14.65
C VAL A 503 -19.18 30.77 -13.45
N SER A 504 -20.49 30.99 -13.34
CA SER A 504 -21.35 30.23 -12.45
C SER A 504 -21.73 28.87 -13.06
N PHE A 505 -22.00 28.86 -14.38
CA PHE A 505 -22.24 27.62 -15.13
C PHE A 505 -22.08 27.84 -16.65
N VAL A 506 -21.40 26.93 -17.31
CA VAL A 506 -21.33 26.86 -18.79
C VAL A 506 -21.10 25.40 -19.24
N LYS A 507 -21.67 25.08 -20.41
CA LYS A 507 -21.44 23.82 -21.14
C LYS A 507 -20.66 24.10 -22.42
N MET A 508 -19.68 23.31 -22.71
CA MET A 508 -18.76 23.46 -23.84
C MET A 508 -18.46 22.14 -24.51
#